data_3904cfae6fa3f508b9ecfee7048a0faf
#
_entry.id   3904cfae6fa3f508b9ecfee7048a0faf
#
_cell.length_a   1.000
_cell.length_b   1.000
_cell.length_c   1.000
_cell.angle_alpha   90.00
_cell.angle_beta   90.00
_cell.angle_gamma   90.00
#
_symmetry.space_group_name_H-M   'P 1'
#
loop_
_entity.id
_entity.type
_entity.pdbx_description
1 polymer ?
#
loop_
_entity_poly.entity_id
_entity_poly.type
_entity_poly.pdbx_seq_one_letter_code
_entity_poly.pdbx_strand_id
1 'polypeptide(L)'
;MDKYLSVITNFGCHGKCPYCIVRENGIKVPKSTMSGLDKLEEAIKLTGATIVSVSGGGDPLHDYDKNPLVPMYNGMVMGICIKTGVPLEMHTSYIDTEYPYHFCKRVVYHLHNVSDLYKIVRHGSEIVRVVFVATAELTKEDIASISNMIHRSQNIDELSFRQMVDGNYQTTDYNSDYLKWGHEKGLWHYIEQKDYNIYYAENRIYTKFSEIGADDGRADL
;
A
#
# COMPACT_ATOMS: atom_id res chain seq x y z
N MET A 1 1.33 -9.01 17.08
CA MET A 1 0.76 -7.97 16.18
C MET A 1 1.84 -7.60 15.18
N ASP A 2 1.54 -7.63 13.91
CA ASP A 2 2.51 -7.30 12.87
C ASP A 2 2.92 -5.83 12.96
N LYS A 3 4.24 -5.60 12.80
CA LYS A 3 4.82 -4.26 12.75
C LYS A 3 5.24 -3.97 11.32
N TYR A 4 4.62 -2.98 10.70
CA TYR A 4 4.90 -2.61 9.32
C TYR A 4 5.94 -1.49 9.22
N LEU A 5 6.94 -1.69 8.36
CA LEU A 5 7.78 -0.64 7.83
C LEU A 5 7.36 -0.38 6.39
N SER A 6 6.73 0.76 6.13
CA SER A 6 6.26 1.14 4.81
C SER A 6 7.33 1.93 4.07
N VAL A 7 7.95 1.32 3.07
CA VAL A 7 8.88 1.98 2.15
C VAL A 7 8.06 2.82 1.18
N ILE A 8 8.17 4.14 1.31
CA ILE A 8 7.40 5.10 0.53
C ILE A 8 8.17 5.45 -0.74
N THR A 9 7.56 5.12 -1.88
CA THR A 9 8.15 5.35 -3.20
C THR A 9 7.53 6.55 -3.90
N ASN A 10 8.31 7.22 -4.75
CA ASN A 10 7.84 8.26 -5.63
C ASN A 10 8.51 8.16 -7.01
N PHE A 11 7.95 7.30 -7.85
CA PHE A 11 8.27 7.20 -9.28
C PHE A 11 7.23 7.93 -10.15
N GLY A 12 6.19 8.49 -9.53
CA GLY A 12 4.98 9.00 -10.15
C GLY A 12 3.78 8.13 -9.83
N CYS A 13 2.64 8.46 -10.45
CA CYS A 13 1.41 7.69 -10.28
C CYS A 13 0.52 7.85 -11.51
N HIS A 14 -0.06 6.76 -11.98
CA HIS A 14 -1.07 6.77 -13.05
C HIS A 14 -2.48 7.05 -12.53
N GLY A 15 -2.69 6.86 -11.22
CA GLY A 15 -3.98 7.07 -10.57
C GLY A 15 -4.30 8.56 -10.34
N LYS A 16 -5.58 8.90 -10.47
CA LYS A 16 -6.13 10.23 -10.13
C LYS A 16 -7.17 10.08 -9.02
N CYS A 17 -6.81 9.34 -7.96
CA CYS A 17 -7.71 9.05 -6.85
C CYS A 17 -8.25 10.35 -6.23
N PRO A 18 -9.55 10.55 -6.11
CA PRO A 18 -10.10 11.77 -5.51
C PRO A 18 -9.75 11.93 -4.03
N TYR A 19 -9.36 10.85 -3.39
CA TYR A 19 -8.95 10.76 -1.98
C TYR A 19 -7.43 10.58 -1.80
N CYS A 20 -6.61 11.01 -2.77
CA CYS A 20 -5.16 10.83 -2.69
C CYS A 20 -4.57 11.73 -1.58
N ILE A 21 -4.14 11.12 -0.48
CA ILE A 21 -3.59 11.85 0.68
C ILE A 21 -2.39 12.72 0.31
N VAL A 22 -1.57 12.28 -0.64
CA VAL A 22 -0.40 13.04 -1.11
C VAL A 22 -0.82 14.31 -1.82
N ARG A 23 -1.75 14.17 -2.78
CA ARG A 23 -2.19 15.30 -3.60
C ARG A 23 -3.08 16.26 -2.83
N GLU A 24 -4.07 15.74 -2.10
CA GLU A 24 -5.04 16.56 -1.37
C GLU A 24 -4.39 17.36 -0.24
N ASN A 25 -3.32 16.84 0.36
CA ASN A 25 -2.60 17.50 1.45
C ASN A 25 -1.28 18.15 1.00
N GLY A 26 -0.97 18.15 -0.30
CA GLY A 26 0.23 18.79 -0.84
C GLY A 26 1.56 18.21 -0.33
N ILE A 27 1.58 16.93 0.05
CA ILE A 27 2.78 16.29 0.60
C ILE A 27 3.83 16.17 -0.50
N LYS A 28 5.03 16.66 -0.24
CA LYS A 28 6.17 16.60 -1.16
C LYS A 28 7.02 15.36 -0.88
N VAL A 29 6.51 14.20 -1.27
CA VAL A 29 7.29 12.96 -1.14
C VAL A 29 8.56 13.07 -1.99
N PRO A 30 9.76 12.83 -1.41
CA PRO A 30 11.02 12.88 -2.17
C PRO A 30 11.01 11.84 -3.29
N LYS A 31 11.71 12.12 -4.40
CA LYS A 31 11.87 11.15 -5.48
C LYS A 31 12.71 9.97 -4.99
N SER A 32 12.26 8.77 -5.33
CA SER A 32 12.99 7.54 -4.96
C SER A 32 14.31 7.44 -5.71
N THR A 33 15.37 7.16 -4.95
CA THR A 33 16.73 6.94 -5.47
C THR A 33 17.29 5.61 -4.96
N MET A 34 18.26 5.03 -5.67
CA MET A 34 18.92 3.79 -5.21
C MET A 34 19.66 4.01 -3.90
N SER A 35 20.36 5.15 -3.75
CA SER A 35 21.04 5.51 -2.51
C SER A 35 20.08 5.77 -1.34
N GLY A 36 18.83 6.10 -1.63
CA GLY A 36 17.80 6.23 -0.61
C GLY A 36 17.44 4.92 0.11
N LEU A 37 17.98 3.78 -0.35
CA LEU A 37 17.82 2.47 0.29
C LEU A 37 19.02 2.03 1.13
N ASP A 38 20.11 2.80 1.19
CA ASP A 38 21.37 2.39 1.84
C ASP A 38 21.18 2.04 3.32
N LYS A 39 20.20 2.64 3.98
CA LYS A 39 19.88 2.43 5.39
C LYS A 39 18.63 1.58 5.65
N LEU A 40 18.01 0.99 4.63
CA LEU A 40 16.77 0.24 4.80
C LEU A 40 16.97 -0.99 5.70
N GLU A 41 18.08 -1.71 5.57
CA GLU A 41 18.38 -2.87 6.44
C GLU A 41 18.48 -2.45 7.91
N GLU A 42 19.13 -1.33 8.18
CA GLU A 42 19.26 -0.76 9.53
C GLU A 42 17.87 -0.33 10.05
N ALA A 43 17.07 0.33 9.22
CA ALA A 43 15.72 0.74 9.57
C ALA A 43 14.81 -0.45 9.93
N ILE A 44 14.89 -1.56 9.21
CA ILE A 44 14.16 -2.80 9.53
C ILE A 44 14.54 -3.29 10.95
N LYS A 45 15.85 -3.32 11.25
CA LYS A 45 16.34 -3.78 12.55
C LYS A 45 15.94 -2.84 13.69
N LEU A 46 16.12 -1.53 13.51
CA LEU A 46 15.80 -0.51 14.52
C LEU A 46 14.30 -0.48 14.85
N THR A 47 13.46 -0.60 13.85
CA THR A 47 12.00 -0.58 14.05
C THR A 47 11.46 -1.90 14.56
N GLY A 48 12.19 -3.00 14.41
CA GLY A 48 11.73 -4.34 14.69
C GLY A 48 10.55 -4.73 13.78
N ALA A 49 10.57 -4.26 12.53
CA ALA A 49 9.54 -4.55 11.55
C ALA A 49 9.44 -6.06 11.29
N THR A 50 8.23 -6.58 11.28
CA THR A 50 7.93 -7.97 10.94
C THR A 50 7.43 -8.12 9.50
N ILE A 51 7.08 -7.01 8.86
CA ILE A 51 6.66 -6.91 7.45
C ILE A 51 7.21 -5.61 6.87
N VAL A 52 7.76 -5.69 5.67
CA VAL A 52 8.07 -4.52 4.85
C VAL A 52 6.98 -4.39 3.79
N SER A 53 6.38 -3.21 3.66
CA SER A 53 5.45 -2.91 2.57
C SER A 53 6.05 -1.86 1.66
N VAL A 54 6.07 -2.11 0.35
CA VAL A 54 6.38 -1.07 -0.64
C VAL A 54 5.07 -0.42 -1.04
N SER A 55 4.94 0.86 -0.76
CA SER A 55 3.73 1.62 -1.03
C SER A 55 4.07 3.05 -1.39
N GLY A 56 3.10 3.94 -1.49
CA GLY A 56 3.47 5.11 -2.07
C GLY A 56 3.18 6.50 -1.68
N GLY A 57 4.13 7.36 -2.03
CA GLY A 57 3.91 8.73 -2.46
C GLY A 57 3.46 8.81 -3.91
N GLY A 58 3.41 7.68 -4.60
CA GLY A 58 2.90 7.38 -5.91
C GLY A 58 2.52 5.91 -6.00
N ASP A 59 2.62 5.32 -7.19
CA ASP A 59 2.49 3.87 -7.36
C ASP A 59 3.88 3.24 -7.51
N PRO A 60 4.24 2.21 -6.72
CA PRO A 60 5.55 1.56 -6.78
C PRO A 60 5.89 0.92 -8.13
N LEU A 61 4.90 0.65 -8.97
CA LEU A 61 5.06 0.07 -10.30
C LEU A 61 4.83 1.09 -11.43
N HIS A 62 4.74 2.38 -11.10
CA HIS A 62 4.56 3.41 -12.13
C HIS A 62 5.72 3.39 -13.13
N ASP A 63 5.37 3.31 -14.41
CA ASP A 63 6.33 3.19 -15.52
C ASP A 63 7.33 2.02 -15.41
N TYR A 64 6.93 0.91 -14.75
CA TYR A 64 7.76 -0.28 -14.57
C TYR A 64 8.45 -0.74 -15.86
N ASP A 65 7.74 -0.74 -16.98
CA ASP A 65 8.25 -1.18 -18.28
C ASP A 65 9.13 -0.13 -19.00
N LYS A 66 9.10 1.12 -18.56
CA LYS A 66 9.76 2.25 -19.24
C LYS A 66 10.88 2.86 -18.43
N ASN A 67 10.79 2.79 -17.11
CA ASN A 67 11.76 3.37 -16.20
C ASN A 67 12.58 2.26 -15.53
N PRO A 68 13.84 2.00 -15.95
CA PRO A 68 14.66 0.93 -15.38
C PRO A 68 14.94 1.08 -13.89
N LEU A 69 14.81 2.28 -13.33
CA LEU A 69 14.97 2.51 -11.90
C LEU A 69 13.92 1.75 -11.09
N VAL A 70 12.67 1.63 -11.60
CA VAL A 70 11.57 1.00 -10.88
C VAL A 70 11.84 -0.48 -10.56
N PRO A 71 12.15 -1.35 -11.55
CA PRO A 71 12.47 -2.75 -11.26
C PRO A 71 13.77 -2.90 -10.44
N MET A 72 14.77 -2.05 -10.65
CA MET A 72 16.02 -2.09 -9.87
C MET A 72 15.78 -1.75 -8.40
N TYR A 73 15.03 -0.70 -8.11
CA TYR A 73 14.68 -0.29 -6.76
C TYR A 73 13.88 -1.36 -6.03
N ASN A 74 12.82 -1.86 -6.65
CA ASN A 74 11.98 -2.92 -6.07
C ASN A 74 12.79 -4.22 -5.87
N GLY A 75 13.68 -4.55 -6.80
CA GLY A 75 14.61 -5.69 -6.67
C GLY A 75 15.58 -5.53 -5.49
N MET A 76 16.09 -4.32 -5.24
CA MET A 76 16.94 -4.03 -4.09
C MET A 76 16.18 -4.15 -2.75
N VAL A 77 14.97 -3.58 -2.66
CA VAL A 77 14.11 -3.76 -1.48
C VAL A 77 13.85 -5.24 -1.22
N MET A 78 13.51 -6.00 -2.24
CA MET A 78 13.30 -7.45 -2.16
C MET A 78 14.56 -8.17 -1.66
N GLY A 79 15.74 -7.86 -2.20
CA GLY A 79 17.01 -8.43 -1.76
C GLY A 79 17.29 -8.18 -0.28
N ILE A 80 16.98 -6.96 0.22
CA ILE A 80 17.12 -6.61 1.63
C ILE A 80 16.12 -7.40 2.49
N CYS A 81 14.88 -7.56 2.02
CA CYS A 81 13.84 -8.35 2.71
C CYS A 81 14.26 -9.83 2.82
N ILE A 82 14.78 -10.42 1.74
CA ILE A 82 15.31 -11.80 1.74
C ILE A 82 16.48 -11.93 2.74
N LYS A 83 17.44 -10.98 2.71
CA LYS A 83 18.60 -10.97 3.61
C LYS A 83 18.20 -10.86 5.09
N THR A 84 17.17 -10.07 5.40
CA THR A 84 16.70 -9.85 6.77
C THR A 84 15.68 -10.90 7.24
N GLY A 85 15.18 -11.75 6.33
CA GLY A 85 14.12 -12.73 6.62
C GLY A 85 12.74 -12.08 6.87
N VAL A 86 12.55 -10.83 6.47
CA VAL A 86 11.29 -10.10 6.67
C VAL A 86 10.45 -10.17 5.39
N PRO A 87 9.18 -10.64 5.46
CA PRO A 87 8.32 -10.74 4.28
C PRO A 87 8.02 -9.38 3.66
N LEU A 88 7.88 -9.39 2.34
CA LEU A 88 7.58 -8.22 1.52
C LEU A 88 6.12 -8.20 1.09
N GLU A 89 5.45 -7.05 1.20
CA GLU A 89 4.17 -6.75 0.58
C GLU A 89 4.34 -5.66 -0.49
N MET A 90 3.70 -5.85 -1.64
CA MET A 90 3.66 -4.85 -2.72
C MET A 90 2.27 -4.24 -2.81
N HIS A 91 2.16 -2.93 -2.66
CA HIS A 91 0.92 -2.18 -2.78
C HIS A 91 0.90 -1.42 -4.11
N THR A 92 -0.04 -1.72 -4.99
CA THR A 92 -0.14 -1.06 -6.30
C THR A 92 -1.60 -0.93 -6.72
N SER A 93 -1.90 0.02 -7.59
CA SER A 93 -3.14 0.10 -8.37
C SER A 93 -2.95 -0.35 -9.83
N TYR A 94 -1.74 -0.78 -10.19
CA TYR A 94 -1.41 -1.21 -11.54
C TYR A 94 -1.64 -2.72 -11.67
N ILE A 95 -2.75 -3.10 -12.30
CA ILE A 95 -3.20 -4.49 -12.44
C ILE A 95 -2.79 -5.15 -13.75
N ASP A 96 -2.39 -4.36 -14.75
CA ASP A 96 -2.02 -4.81 -16.10
C ASP A 96 -0.49 -4.97 -16.25
N THR A 97 0.18 -5.53 -15.24
CA THR A 97 1.63 -5.70 -15.26
C THR A 97 2.03 -7.16 -15.14
N GLU A 98 3.10 -7.55 -15.84
CA GLU A 98 3.76 -8.84 -15.70
C GLU A 98 4.81 -8.84 -14.56
N TYR A 99 4.69 -7.96 -13.59
CA TYR A 99 5.60 -7.89 -12.46
C TYR A 99 5.70 -9.24 -11.73
N PRO A 100 6.91 -9.74 -11.44
CA PRO A 100 7.10 -11.04 -10.83
C PRO A 100 6.84 -10.99 -9.31
N TYR A 101 5.58 -11.12 -8.90
CA TYR A 101 5.17 -11.08 -7.48
C TYR A 101 5.54 -12.32 -6.66
N HIS A 102 6.16 -13.34 -7.26
CA HIS A 102 6.52 -14.59 -6.56
C HIS A 102 7.49 -14.41 -5.38
N PHE A 103 8.12 -13.24 -5.26
CA PHE A 103 8.92 -12.88 -4.09
C PHE A 103 8.12 -12.11 -3.03
N CYS A 104 6.90 -11.73 -3.32
CA CYS A 104 6.04 -11.03 -2.39
C CYS A 104 5.20 -12.03 -1.59
N LYS A 105 5.21 -11.90 -0.27
CA LYS A 105 4.27 -12.60 0.59
C LYS A 105 2.83 -12.23 0.22
N ARG A 106 2.61 -10.94 -0.05
CA ARG A 106 1.31 -10.43 -0.44
C ARG A 106 1.46 -9.37 -1.51
N VAL A 107 0.59 -9.41 -2.52
CA VAL A 107 0.30 -8.27 -3.37
C VAL A 107 -1.03 -7.66 -2.94
N VAL A 108 -1.07 -6.33 -2.86
CA VAL A 108 -2.24 -5.56 -2.42
C VAL A 108 -2.65 -4.62 -3.55
N TYR A 109 -3.72 -4.96 -4.25
CA TYR A 109 -4.26 -4.13 -5.33
C TYR A 109 -5.25 -3.09 -4.78
N HIS A 110 -4.93 -1.82 -4.95
CA HIS A 110 -5.81 -0.70 -4.63
C HIS A 110 -6.72 -0.42 -5.80
N LEU A 111 -7.98 -0.83 -5.71
CA LEU A 111 -8.95 -0.73 -6.79
C LEU A 111 -9.87 0.48 -6.61
N HIS A 112 -10.21 1.10 -7.74
CA HIS A 112 -11.12 2.25 -7.80
C HIS A 112 -12.49 1.85 -8.34
N ASN A 113 -12.53 0.82 -9.21
CA ASN A 113 -13.74 0.35 -9.86
C ASN A 113 -13.97 -1.13 -9.55
N VAL A 114 -15.20 -1.49 -9.30
CA VAL A 114 -15.59 -2.90 -9.06
C VAL A 114 -15.29 -3.78 -10.29
N SER A 115 -15.40 -3.23 -11.49
CA SER A 115 -15.07 -3.93 -12.75
C SER A 115 -13.60 -4.37 -12.84
N ASP A 116 -12.70 -3.74 -12.11
CA ASP A 116 -11.28 -4.11 -12.13
C ASP A 116 -11.02 -5.45 -11.44
N LEU A 117 -11.94 -5.94 -10.60
CA LEU A 117 -11.88 -7.27 -10.01
C LEU A 117 -11.75 -8.39 -11.06
N TYR A 118 -12.40 -8.23 -12.21
CA TYR A 118 -12.36 -9.24 -13.30
C TYR A 118 -11.02 -9.29 -14.03
N LYS A 119 -10.16 -8.27 -13.84
CA LYS A 119 -8.84 -8.19 -14.46
C LYS A 119 -7.75 -8.78 -13.58
N ILE A 120 -8.04 -9.04 -12.30
CA ILE A 120 -7.04 -9.56 -11.38
C ILE A 120 -6.64 -10.97 -11.78
N VAL A 121 -5.36 -11.14 -12.05
CA VAL A 121 -4.71 -12.42 -12.32
C VAL A 121 -3.67 -12.65 -11.22
N ARG A 122 -3.56 -13.89 -10.76
CA ARG A 122 -2.54 -14.27 -9.78
C ARG A 122 -1.18 -14.41 -10.47
N HIS A 123 -0.25 -13.54 -10.15
CA HIS A 123 1.11 -13.51 -10.70
C HIS A 123 2.17 -14.04 -9.70
N GLY A 124 1.88 -15.11 -9.01
CA GLY A 124 2.85 -15.86 -8.21
C GLY A 124 3.02 -15.46 -6.75
N SER A 125 2.42 -14.34 -6.26
CA SER A 125 2.41 -14.05 -4.82
C SER A 125 1.65 -15.11 -4.02
N GLU A 126 2.02 -15.32 -2.75
CA GLU A 126 1.30 -16.27 -1.89
C GLU A 126 -0.14 -15.80 -1.63
N ILE A 127 -0.32 -14.51 -1.40
CA ILE A 127 -1.61 -13.89 -1.05
C ILE A 127 -1.89 -12.74 -2.03
N VAL A 128 -3.09 -12.73 -2.57
CA VAL A 128 -3.63 -11.61 -3.35
C VAL A 128 -4.72 -10.94 -2.54
N ARG A 129 -4.48 -9.70 -2.13
CA ARG A 129 -5.46 -8.85 -1.45
C ARG A 129 -5.94 -7.76 -2.38
N VAL A 130 -7.23 -7.46 -2.36
CA VAL A 130 -7.78 -6.25 -2.97
C VAL A 130 -8.26 -5.29 -1.89
N VAL A 131 -8.08 -4.00 -2.14
CA VAL A 131 -8.46 -2.92 -1.23
C VAL A 131 -9.32 -1.92 -1.96
N PHE A 132 -10.46 -1.58 -1.36
CA PHE A 132 -11.29 -0.44 -1.75
C PHE A 132 -11.27 0.60 -0.62
N VAL A 133 -11.20 1.88 -0.99
CA VAL A 133 -11.37 2.97 -0.03
C VAL A 133 -12.87 3.22 0.16
N ALA A 134 -13.32 3.31 1.41
CA ALA A 134 -14.71 3.59 1.75
C ALA A 134 -15.00 5.07 1.49
N THR A 135 -15.53 5.38 0.32
CA THR A 135 -15.97 6.73 -0.10
C THR A 135 -17.48 6.90 0.11
N ALA A 136 -17.97 8.12 -0.06
CA ALA A 136 -19.39 8.41 0.03
C ALA A 136 -20.24 7.69 -1.04
N GLU A 137 -19.62 7.39 -2.19
CA GLU A 137 -20.27 6.72 -3.32
C GLU A 137 -20.36 5.20 -3.15
N LEU A 138 -19.53 4.63 -2.27
CA LEU A 138 -19.52 3.17 -2.03
C LEU A 138 -20.70 2.79 -1.14
N THR A 139 -21.74 2.20 -1.73
CA THR A 139 -22.95 1.79 -1.02
C THR A 139 -22.77 0.45 -0.28
N LYS A 140 -23.69 0.13 0.64
CA LYS A 140 -23.71 -1.19 1.31
C LYS A 140 -23.96 -2.31 0.32
N GLU A 141 -24.75 -2.07 -0.70
CA GLU A 141 -25.05 -2.99 -1.80
C GLU A 141 -23.80 -3.29 -2.61
N ASP A 142 -22.98 -2.25 -2.89
CA ASP A 142 -21.68 -2.43 -3.56
C ASP A 142 -20.73 -3.25 -2.70
N ILE A 143 -20.63 -2.95 -1.41
CA ILE A 143 -19.78 -3.68 -0.46
C ILE A 143 -20.17 -5.18 -0.43
N ALA A 144 -21.47 -5.48 -0.33
CA ALA A 144 -21.95 -6.86 -0.34
C ALA A 144 -21.69 -7.55 -1.68
N SER A 145 -21.88 -6.85 -2.80
CA SER A 145 -21.62 -7.36 -4.15
C SER A 145 -20.13 -7.67 -4.34
N ILE A 146 -19.23 -6.75 -3.96
CA ILE A 146 -17.78 -6.93 -3.99
C ILE A 146 -17.38 -8.17 -3.18
N SER A 147 -17.89 -8.30 -1.95
CA SER A 147 -17.61 -9.44 -1.08
C SER A 147 -18.01 -10.76 -1.72
N ASN A 148 -19.22 -10.82 -2.32
CA ASN A 148 -19.71 -12.00 -3.02
C ASN A 148 -18.88 -12.35 -4.26
N MET A 149 -18.40 -11.35 -5.01
CA MET A 149 -17.53 -11.57 -6.17
C MET A 149 -16.19 -12.17 -5.75
N ILE A 150 -15.59 -11.64 -4.69
CA ILE A 150 -14.30 -12.10 -4.19
C ILE A 150 -14.40 -13.51 -3.62
N HIS A 151 -15.45 -13.81 -2.86
CA HIS A 151 -15.68 -15.16 -2.32
C HIS A 151 -15.76 -16.23 -3.41
N ARG A 152 -16.12 -15.86 -4.65
CA ARG A 152 -16.16 -16.74 -5.82
C ARG A 152 -14.90 -16.70 -6.67
N SER A 153 -13.97 -15.81 -6.39
CA SER A 153 -12.73 -15.65 -7.16
C SER A 153 -11.72 -16.74 -6.78
N GLN A 154 -11.00 -17.24 -7.76
CA GLN A 154 -9.84 -18.12 -7.55
C GLN A 154 -8.51 -17.34 -7.54
N ASN A 155 -8.55 -16.05 -7.90
CA ASN A 155 -7.37 -15.21 -8.03
C ASN A 155 -7.16 -14.27 -6.85
N ILE A 156 -8.17 -14.14 -5.97
CA ILE A 156 -8.16 -13.17 -4.86
C ILE A 156 -8.41 -13.93 -3.56
N ASP A 157 -7.53 -13.75 -2.58
CA ASP A 157 -7.62 -14.44 -1.28
C ASP A 157 -8.28 -13.56 -0.22
N GLU A 158 -8.05 -12.24 -0.27
CA GLU A 158 -8.44 -11.32 0.79
C GLU A 158 -9.10 -10.06 0.24
N LEU A 159 -10.15 -9.63 0.92
CA LEU A 159 -10.80 -8.34 0.71
C LEU A 159 -10.53 -7.42 1.89
N SER A 160 -10.18 -6.17 1.59
CA SER A 160 -10.09 -5.12 2.59
C SER A 160 -10.86 -3.88 2.15
N PHE A 161 -11.51 -3.24 3.12
CA PHE A 161 -12.00 -1.87 2.97
C PHE A 161 -11.16 -0.97 3.86
N ARG A 162 -10.76 0.16 3.33
CA ARG A 162 -9.94 1.12 4.04
C ARG A 162 -10.73 2.40 4.31
N GLN A 163 -10.70 2.88 5.54
CA GLN A 163 -11.29 4.16 5.90
C GLN A 163 -10.63 5.27 5.07
N MET A 164 -11.43 6.18 4.53
CA MET A 164 -10.93 7.33 3.79
C MET A 164 -10.38 8.39 4.76
N VAL A 165 -9.33 9.08 4.33
CA VAL A 165 -8.80 10.29 4.96
C VAL A 165 -9.01 11.44 3.99
N ASP A 166 -9.55 12.54 4.45
CA ASP A 166 -9.80 13.73 3.65
C ASP A 166 -8.54 14.64 3.51
N GLY A 167 -8.70 15.75 2.81
CA GLY A 167 -7.65 16.75 2.62
C GLY A 167 -7.22 17.51 3.90
N ASN A 168 -7.85 17.26 5.05
CA ASN A 168 -7.50 17.84 6.34
C ASN A 168 -6.96 16.77 7.32
N TYR A 169 -6.56 15.61 6.81
CA TYR A 169 -6.15 14.43 7.59
C TYR A 169 -7.24 13.91 8.54
N GLN A 170 -8.52 14.25 8.29
CA GLN A 170 -9.62 13.74 9.07
C GLN A 170 -10.15 12.43 8.45
N THR A 171 -10.42 11.46 9.32
CA THR A 171 -11.06 10.21 8.89
C THR A 171 -12.55 10.42 8.66
N THR A 172 -13.08 9.74 7.66
CA THR A 172 -14.52 9.75 7.35
C THR A 172 -15.16 8.45 7.82
N ASP A 173 -16.43 8.51 8.18
CA ASP A 173 -17.17 7.36 8.72
C ASP A 173 -18.14 6.72 7.70
N TYR A 174 -17.83 6.85 6.40
CA TYR A 174 -18.67 6.24 5.35
C TYR A 174 -18.79 4.73 5.55
N ASN A 175 -20.03 4.29 5.78
CA ASN A 175 -20.37 2.88 6.05
C ASN A 175 -19.61 2.20 7.18
N SER A 176 -18.99 2.93 8.11
CA SER A 176 -18.07 2.40 9.12
C SER A 176 -18.70 1.29 9.96
N ASP A 177 -19.95 1.44 10.43
CA ASP A 177 -20.64 0.43 11.23
C ASP A 177 -20.86 -0.87 10.45
N TYR A 178 -21.25 -0.76 9.16
CA TYR A 178 -21.44 -1.93 8.31
C TYR A 178 -20.10 -2.62 8.00
N LEU A 179 -19.05 -1.83 7.77
CA LEU A 179 -17.71 -2.35 7.52
C LEU A 179 -17.11 -3.04 8.74
N LYS A 180 -17.32 -2.49 9.95
CA LYS A 180 -16.94 -3.13 11.22
C LYS A 180 -17.70 -4.43 11.45
N TRP A 181 -19.02 -4.41 11.24
CA TRP A 181 -19.84 -5.62 11.33
C TRP A 181 -19.32 -6.74 10.43
N GLY A 182 -19.03 -6.47 9.17
CA GLY A 182 -18.53 -7.49 8.26
C GLY A 182 -17.12 -7.98 8.60
N HIS A 183 -16.27 -7.08 9.14
CA HIS A 183 -14.96 -7.46 9.67
C HIS A 183 -15.08 -8.45 10.85
N GLU A 184 -15.97 -8.18 11.80
CA GLU A 184 -16.26 -9.07 12.94
C GLU A 184 -16.83 -10.42 12.49
N LYS A 185 -17.54 -10.47 11.37
CA LYS A 185 -18.07 -11.69 10.75
C LYS A 185 -17.05 -12.45 9.87
N GLY A 186 -15.85 -11.90 9.70
CA GLY A 186 -14.81 -12.49 8.86
C GLY A 186 -15.10 -12.41 7.36
N LEU A 187 -15.98 -11.51 6.91
CA LEU A 187 -16.34 -11.35 5.50
C LEU A 187 -15.30 -10.53 4.73
N TRP A 188 -14.64 -9.63 5.39
CA TRP A 188 -13.57 -8.77 4.88
C TRP A 188 -12.74 -8.19 6.02
N HIS A 189 -11.61 -7.57 5.70
CA HIS A 189 -10.87 -6.74 6.65
C HIS A 189 -11.38 -5.30 6.56
N TYR A 190 -11.58 -4.64 7.70
CA TYR A 190 -11.78 -3.20 7.75
C TYR A 190 -10.58 -2.54 8.41
N ILE A 191 -9.93 -1.63 7.70
CA ILE A 191 -8.71 -0.95 8.11
C ILE A 191 -9.06 0.49 8.45
N GLU A 192 -9.16 0.78 9.74
CA GLU A 192 -9.26 2.16 10.22
C GLU A 192 -7.92 2.87 10.05
N GLN A 193 -7.97 4.12 9.61
CA GLN A 193 -6.77 4.92 9.45
C GLN A 193 -6.29 5.43 10.81
N LYS A 194 -5.28 4.75 11.33
CA LYS A 194 -4.50 5.16 12.50
C LYS A 194 -3.04 5.17 12.07
N ASP A 195 -2.23 6.07 12.62
CA ASP A 195 -0.79 6.05 12.40
C ASP A 195 -0.16 4.86 13.14
N TYR A 196 -0.35 3.66 12.59
CA TYR A 196 0.20 2.42 13.13
C TYR A 196 1.41 1.91 12.34
N ASN A 197 1.67 2.49 11.17
CA ASN A 197 2.83 2.18 10.36
C ASN A 197 3.99 3.10 10.72
N ILE A 198 5.20 2.55 10.60
CA ILE A 198 6.42 3.34 10.51
C ILE A 198 6.74 3.47 9.03
N TYR A 199 7.13 4.65 8.60
CA TYR A 199 7.41 4.96 7.21
C TYR A 199 8.90 5.14 6.99
N TYR A 200 9.38 4.72 5.84
CA TYR A 200 10.76 4.90 5.41
C TYR A 200 10.77 5.56 4.04
N ALA A 201 11.54 6.63 3.89
CA ALA A 201 11.78 7.28 2.62
C ALA A 201 13.17 7.91 2.61
N GLU A 202 13.99 7.61 1.59
CA GLU A 202 15.29 8.23 1.35
C GLU A 202 16.16 8.30 2.62
N ASN A 203 16.46 7.13 3.21
CA ASN A 203 17.29 6.94 4.40
C ASN A 203 16.75 7.54 5.70
N ARG A 204 15.45 7.88 5.75
CA ARG A 204 14.81 8.44 6.94
C ARG A 204 13.63 7.62 7.40
N ILE A 205 13.43 7.59 8.72
CA ILE A 205 12.26 6.97 9.36
C ILE A 205 11.31 8.07 9.83
N TYR A 206 10.01 7.84 9.59
CA TYR A 206 8.93 8.75 9.98
C TYR A 206 7.87 7.99 10.75
N THR A 207 7.27 8.64 11.75
CA THR A 207 6.18 8.06 12.55
C THR A 207 4.80 8.44 12.01
N LYS A 208 4.74 9.49 11.18
CA LYS A 208 3.51 9.94 10.52
C LYS A 208 3.75 10.15 9.05
N PHE A 209 2.75 9.81 8.23
CA PHE A 209 2.83 10.01 6.79
C PHE A 209 2.94 11.50 6.42
N SER A 210 2.31 12.38 7.19
CA SER A 210 2.36 13.84 6.99
C SER A 210 3.74 14.46 7.19
N GLU A 211 4.66 13.74 7.83
CA GLU A 211 6.03 14.21 8.09
C GLU A 211 6.97 13.99 6.90
N ILE A 212 6.55 13.12 5.93
CA ILE A 212 7.35 12.80 4.75
C ILE A 212 7.48 14.05 3.88
N GLY A 213 8.71 14.47 3.59
CA GLY A 213 8.98 15.67 2.80
C GLY A 213 8.80 17.01 3.52
N ALA A 214 8.46 16.99 4.81
CA ALA A 214 8.59 18.17 5.65
C ALA A 214 10.07 18.42 5.95
N ASP A 215 10.52 19.66 5.75
CA ASP A 215 11.90 20.08 6.01
C ASP A 215 12.03 20.44 7.51
N ASP A 216 11.96 19.43 8.38
CA ASP A 216 11.86 19.62 9.83
C ASP A 216 13.17 19.36 10.59
N GLY A 217 14.31 19.26 9.87
CA GLY A 217 15.64 19.12 10.48
C GLY A 217 15.83 17.84 11.30
N ARG A 218 15.00 16.78 11.08
CA ARG A 218 15.18 15.50 11.74
C ARG A 218 16.43 14.80 11.26
N ALA A 219 17.12 14.16 12.21
CA ALA A 219 18.37 13.48 11.92
C ALA A 219 18.20 12.33 10.92
N ASP A 220 19.11 12.27 9.97
CA ASP A 220 19.30 11.10 9.13
C ASP A 220 19.65 9.88 10.01
N LEU A 221 19.29 8.67 9.56
CA LEU A 221 19.73 7.40 10.17
C LEU A 221 21.25 7.27 10.12
#